data_4aa1bad41028f33b463f1ed40a43a7e9
#
_entry.id   4aa1bad41028f33b463f1ed40a43a7e9
#
_cell.length_a   1.000
_cell.length_b   1.000
_cell.length_c   1.000
_cell.angle_alpha   90.00
_cell.angle_beta   90.00
_cell.angle_gamma   90.00
#
_symmetry.space_group_name_H-M   'P 1'
#
loop_
_entity.id
_entity.type
_entity.pdbx_description
1 polymer ?
#
loop_
_entity_poly.entity_id
_entity_poly.type
_entity_poly.pdbx_seq_one_letter_code
_entity_poly.pdbx_strand_id
1 'polypeptide(L)'
;MQTLTRKSACVMLSLLLLLSAVLPVKAAAETASAKVVRVGSFEDTFNYVNEKGARKGYGYELLETLSGYTGWQFEYVTCDWSDCFEKLKNGEIDIIGD
;
A
#
# COMPACT_ATOMS: atom_id res chain seq x y z
N MET A 1 -20.25 -25.55 -47.78
CA MET A 1 -20.38 -25.94 -46.36
C MET A 1 -19.03 -25.93 -45.61
N GLN A 2 -17.94 -26.35 -46.23
CA GLN A 2 -16.61 -26.30 -45.56
C GLN A 2 -16.08 -24.89 -45.28
N THR A 3 -16.52 -23.89 -46.04
CA THR A 3 -16.11 -22.48 -45.85
C THR A 3 -16.77 -21.82 -44.64
N LEU A 4 -17.96 -22.24 -44.23
CA LEU A 4 -18.66 -21.72 -43.05
C LEU A 4 -18.04 -22.20 -41.75
N THR A 5 -17.56 -23.42 -41.67
CA THR A 5 -16.91 -24.02 -40.51
C THR A 5 -15.53 -23.37 -40.24
N ARG A 6 -14.80 -22.99 -41.28
CA ARG A 6 -13.51 -22.29 -41.14
C ARG A 6 -13.68 -20.87 -40.62
N LYS A 7 -14.70 -20.15 -41.05
CA LYS A 7 -14.97 -18.80 -40.56
C LYS A 7 -15.42 -18.80 -39.12
N SER A 8 -16.18 -19.76 -38.68
CA SER A 8 -16.60 -19.91 -37.28
C SER A 8 -15.42 -20.23 -36.35
N ALA A 9 -14.50 -21.09 -36.81
CA ALA A 9 -13.31 -21.43 -36.04
C ALA A 9 -12.37 -20.22 -35.84
N CYS A 10 -12.19 -19.38 -36.86
CA CYS A 10 -11.37 -18.17 -36.76
C CYS A 10 -11.98 -17.13 -35.84
N VAL A 11 -13.28 -16.96 -35.83
CA VAL A 11 -13.98 -16.03 -34.94
C VAL A 11 -13.90 -16.50 -33.49
N MET A 12 -14.01 -17.76 -33.21
CA MET A 12 -13.87 -18.35 -31.88
C MET A 12 -12.43 -18.18 -31.34
N LEU A 13 -11.44 -18.40 -32.19
CA LEU A 13 -10.03 -18.22 -31.82
C LEU A 13 -9.70 -16.78 -31.52
N SER A 14 -10.22 -15.82 -32.27
CA SER A 14 -10.05 -14.39 -32.04
C SER A 14 -10.68 -13.96 -30.72
N LEU A 15 -11.83 -14.50 -30.38
CA LEU A 15 -12.53 -14.18 -29.12
C LEU A 15 -11.75 -14.69 -27.90
N LEU A 16 -11.17 -15.87 -27.98
CA LEU A 16 -10.32 -16.44 -26.93
C LEU A 16 -9.04 -15.64 -26.71
N LEU A 17 -8.43 -15.14 -27.77
CA LEU A 17 -7.23 -14.29 -27.68
C LEU A 17 -7.54 -12.94 -27.03
N LEU A 18 -8.69 -12.36 -27.29
CA LEU A 18 -9.13 -11.11 -26.66
C LEU A 18 -9.39 -11.27 -25.16
N LEU A 19 -9.93 -12.39 -24.72
CA LEU A 19 -10.16 -12.68 -23.31
C LEU A 19 -8.87 -12.87 -22.53
N SER A 20 -7.85 -13.50 -23.11
CA SER A 20 -6.58 -13.73 -22.46
C SER A 20 -5.73 -12.45 -22.32
N ALA A 21 -5.94 -11.45 -23.15
CA ALA A 21 -5.23 -10.18 -23.08
C ALA A 21 -5.69 -9.29 -21.92
N VAL A 22 -6.90 -9.46 -21.41
CA VAL A 22 -7.45 -8.66 -20.30
C VAL A 22 -6.97 -9.16 -18.93
N LEU A 23 -6.78 -10.46 -18.76
CA LEU A 23 -6.37 -11.08 -17.51
C LEU A 23 -5.01 -10.60 -16.96
N PRO A 24 -3.94 -10.45 -17.77
CA PRO A 24 -2.65 -9.99 -17.28
C PRO A 24 -2.65 -8.56 -16.75
N VAL A 25 -3.45 -7.67 -17.33
CA VAL A 25 -3.56 -6.27 -16.91
C VAL A 25 -4.19 -6.16 -15.52
N LYS A 26 -5.20 -6.94 -15.25
CA LYS A 26 -5.89 -6.96 -13.96
C LYS A 26 -5.01 -7.52 -12.84
N ALA A 27 -4.27 -8.59 -13.12
CA ALA A 27 -3.33 -9.17 -12.16
C ALA A 27 -2.17 -8.21 -11.84
N ALA A 28 -1.66 -7.45 -12.80
CA ALA A 28 -0.61 -6.47 -12.60
C ALA A 28 -1.08 -5.29 -11.72
N ALA A 29 -2.33 -4.87 -11.82
CA ALA A 29 -2.91 -3.82 -10.99
C ALA A 29 -3.08 -4.26 -9.53
N GLU A 30 -3.42 -5.54 -9.31
CA GLU A 30 -3.61 -6.10 -7.97
C GLU A 30 -2.28 -6.35 -7.23
N THR A 31 -1.18 -6.56 -7.94
CA THR A 31 0.14 -6.78 -7.34
C THR A 31 0.85 -5.51 -6.92
N ALA A 32 0.36 -4.33 -7.32
CA ALA A 32 0.88 -3.04 -6.89
C ALA A 32 0.40 -2.74 -5.47
N SER A 33 0.90 -3.48 -4.48
CA SER A 33 0.59 -3.24 -3.07
C SER A 33 1.33 -2.01 -2.54
N ALA A 34 0.69 -1.27 -1.63
CA ALA A 34 1.29 -0.13 -0.97
C ALA A 34 2.47 -0.56 -0.09
N LYS A 35 3.52 0.24 -0.09
CA LYS A 35 4.66 0.02 0.79
C LYS A 35 4.26 0.33 2.23
N VAL A 36 4.57 -0.58 3.14
CA VAL A 36 4.38 -0.37 4.57
C VAL A 36 5.64 0.25 5.16
N VAL A 37 5.49 1.39 5.81
CA VAL A 37 6.55 2.12 6.50
C VAL A 37 6.26 2.09 8.00
N ARG A 38 7.18 1.56 8.79
CA ARG A 38 7.03 1.44 10.23
C ARG A 38 7.54 2.72 10.89
N VAL A 39 6.68 3.36 11.64
CA VAL A 39 6.94 4.66 12.28
C VAL A 39 7.07 4.47 13.77
N GLY A 40 8.23 4.80 14.31
CA GLY A 40 8.42 4.89 15.76
C GLY A 40 7.74 6.15 16.27
N SER A 41 6.84 6.00 17.21
CA SER A 41 6.07 7.10 17.79
C SER A 41 6.16 7.08 19.32
N PHE A 42 6.55 8.18 19.88
CA PHE A 42 6.42 8.44 21.31
C PHE A 42 5.33 9.49 21.52
N GLU A 43 4.52 9.29 22.53
CA GLU A 43 3.38 10.17 22.77
C GLU A 43 3.81 11.56 23.23
N ASP A 44 3.45 12.54 22.42
CA ASP A 44 3.61 13.95 22.76
C ASP A 44 2.50 14.79 22.12
N THR A 45 2.67 16.11 22.10
CA THR A 45 1.68 17.04 21.52
C THR A 45 1.54 16.89 20.00
N PHE A 46 2.57 16.41 19.32
CA PHE A 46 2.59 16.32 17.87
C PHE A 46 2.08 14.99 17.34
N ASN A 47 2.08 13.95 18.17
CA ASN A 47 1.60 12.63 17.80
C ASN A 47 1.12 11.89 19.04
N TYR A 48 -0.19 11.73 19.17
CA TYR A 48 -0.81 11.13 20.35
C TYR A 48 -2.08 10.37 19.99
N VAL A 49 -2.48 9.50 20.86
CA VAL A 49 -3.77 8.79 20.76
C VAL A 49 -4.73 9.43 21.76
N ASN A 50 -5.90 9.86 21.29
CA ASN A 50 -6.90 10.51 22.13
C ASN A 50 -7.69 9.49 22.96
N GLU A 51 -8.62 9.98 23.78
CA GLU A 51 -9.47 9.15 24.66
C GLU A 51 -10.34 8.14 23.89
N LYS A 52 -10.65 8.42 22.64
CA LYS A 52 -11.44 7.56 21.75
C LYS A 52 -10.59 6.52 21.00
N GLY A 53 -9.30 6.48 21.24
CA GLY A 53 -8.37 5.59 20.56
C GLY A 53 -7.96 6.06 19.16
N ALA A 54 -8.27 7.29 18.78
CA ALA A 54 -7.88 7.87 17.50
C ALA A 54 -6.56 8.61 17.60
N ARG A 55 -5.69 8.38 16.62
CA ARG A 55 -4.42 9.09 16.54
C ARG A 55 -4.64 10.52 16.04
N LYS A 56 -3.96 11.46 16.67
CA LYS A 56 -4.07 12.90 16.42
C LYS A 56 -2.69 13.57 16.50
N GLY A 57 -2.64 14.81 16.06
CA GLY A 57 -1.47 15.66 16.16
C GLY A 57 -0.91 16.07 14.80
N TYR A 58 -0.07 17.08 14.82
CA TYR A 58 0.53 17.64 13.61
C TYR A 58 1.41 16.61 12.87
N GLY A 59 2.25 15.89 13.61
CA GLY A 59 3.10 14.85 13.03
C GLY A 59 2.29 13.74 12.36
N TYR A 60 1.22 13.32 12.99
CA TYR A 60 0.29 12.34 12.41
C TYR A 60 -0.34 12.87 11.12
N GLU A 61 -0.85 14.08 11.12
CA GLU A 61 -1.49 14.70 9.94
C GLU A 61 -0.50 14.88 8.79
N LEU A 62 0.74 15.20 9.09
CA LEU A 62 1.80 15.29 8.09
C LEU A 62 2.06 13.95 7.42
N LEU A 63 2.16 12.88 8.20
CA LEU A 63 2.36 11.53 7.66
C LEU A 63 1.15 11.06 6.83
N GLU A 64 -0.06 11.35 7.27
CA GLU A 64 -1.26 11.03 6.51
C GLU A 64 -1.31 11.79 5.17
N THR A 65 -0.88 13.04 5.15
CA THR A 65 -0.75 13.82 3.92
C THR A 65 0.30 13.19 3.00
N LEU A 66 1.42 12.79 3.54
CA LEU A 66 2.48 12.10 2.80
C LEU A 66 1.99 10.78 2.22
N SER A 67 1.18 10.04 2.96
CA SER A 67 0.53 8.82 2.48
C SER A 67 -0.30 9.06 1.23
N GLY A 68 -1.02 10.17 1.17
CA GLY A 68 -1.81 10.57 0.00
C GLY A 68 -0.97 10.79 -1.26
N TYR A 69 0.26 11.26 -1.11
CA TYR A 69 1.18 11.49 -2.24
C TYR A 69 1.96 10.25 -2.64
N THR A 70 2.36 9.45 -1.68
CA THR A 70 3.27 8.30 -1.91
C THR A 70 2.54 6.98 -2.09
N GLY A 71 1.33 6.86 -1.56
CA GLY A 71 0.63 5.61 -1.44
C GLY A 71 1.18 4.70 -0.33
N TRP A 72 2.10 5.19 0.48
CA TRP A 72 2.64 4.42 1.60
C TRP A 72 1.60 4.26 2.70
N GLN A 73 1.65 3.12 3.36
CA GLN A 73 0.87 2.87 4.57
C GLN A 73 1.80 2.93 5.77
N PHE A 74 1.40 3.68 6.78
CA PHE A 74 2.20 3.83 8.00
C PHE A 74 1.67 2.91 9.10
N GLU A 75 2.60 2.18 9.70
CA GLU A 75 2.36 1.33 10.86
C GLU A 75 3.08 1.94 12.06
N TYR A 76 2.34 2.33 13.08
CA TYR A 76 2.88 3.03 14.25
C TYR A 76 3.33 2.05 15.31
N VAL A 77 4.59 2.18 15.72
CA VAL A 77 5.21 1.39 16.78
C VAL A 77 5.47 2.33 17.95
N THR A 78 4.77 2.10 19.06
CA THR A 78 4.96 2.91 20.26
C THR A 78 6.30 2.59 20.92
N CYS A 79 7.10 3.62 21.16
CA CYS A 79 8.39 3.51 21.81
C CYS A 79 8.70 4.82 22.54
N ASP A 80 9.54 4.78 23.56
CA ASP A 80 10.08 6.02 24.14
C ASP A 80 11.23 6.55 23.28
N TRP A 81 11.74 7.72 23.60
CA TRP A 81 12.74 8.40 22.78
C TRP A 81 14.00 7.56 22.53
N SER A 82 14.60 7.02 23.59
CA SER A 82 15.80 6.19 23.45
C SER A 82 15.52 4.86 22.76
N ASP A 83 14.39 4.24 23.07
CA ASP A 83 13.95 3.00 22.42
C ASP A 83 13.69 3.18 20.92
N CYS A 84 13.11 4.30 20.51
CA CYS A 84 12.88 4.60 19.10
C CYS A 84 14.19 4.66 18.32
N PHE A 85 15.22 5.27 18.87
CA PHE A 85 16.54 5.30 18.24
C PHE A 85 17.16 3.91 18.10
N GLU A 86 17.07 3.09 19.15
CA GLU A 86 17.56 1.70 19.08
C GLU A 86 16.80 0.87 18.04
N LYS A 87 15.48 1.01 17.99
CA LYS A 87 14.65 0.34 17.00
C LYS A 87 14.96 0.78 15.57
N LEU A 88 15.21 2.06 15.36
CA LEU A 88 15.63 2.60 14.07
C LEU A 88 16.98 2.02 13.64
N LYS A 89 17.93 1.99 14.53
CA LYS A 89 19.27 1.45 14.32
C LYS A 89 19.24 -0.04 13.98
N ASN A 90 18.37 -0.78 14.64
CA ASN A 90 18.23 -2.23 14.45
C ASN A 90 17.33 -2.61 13.27
N GLY A 91 16.71 -1.66 12.60
CA GLY A 91 15.82 -1.93 11.48
C GLY A 91 14.42 -2.39 11.88
N GLU A 92 14.04 -2.23 13.13
CA GLU A 92 12.70 -2.57 13.62
C GLU A 92 11.65 -1.52 13.22
N ILE A 93 12.08 -0.29 13.01
CA ILE A 93 11.29 0.80 12.44
C ILE A 93 12.05 1.46 11.29
N ASP A 94 11.35 2.13 10.41
CA ASP A 94 11.92 2.76 9.24
C ASP A 94 12.15 4.26 9.42
N ILE A 95 11.29 4.91 10.19
CA ILE A 95 11.39 6.34 10.51
C ILE A 95 10.93 6.59 11.95
N ILE A 96 11.34 7.71 12.49
CA ILE A 96 10.77 8.26 13.73
C ILE A 96 9.86 9.40 13.33
N GLY A 97 8.58 9.27 13.66
CA GLY A 97 7.55 10.23 13.31
C GLY A 97 7.04 10.95 14.55
N ASP A 98 7.51 12.16 14.72
CA ASP A 98 7.14 13.01 15.84
C ASP A 98 6.54 14.33 15.34
#